data_5cc0cce1cf06afbe9785faf0539ee77d
#
_entry.id   5cc0cce1cf06afbe9785faf0539ee77d
#
_cell.length_a   1.000
_cell.length_b   1.000
_cell.length_c   1.000
_cell.angle_alpha   90.00
_cell.angle_beta   90.00
_cell.angle_gamma   90.00
#
_symmetry.space_group_name_H-M   'P 1'
#
loop_
_entity.id
_entity.type
_entity.pdbx_description
1 polymer ?
#
loop_
_entity_poly.entity_id
_entity_poly.type
_entity_poly.pdbx_seq_one_letter_code
_entity_poly.pdbx_strand_id
1 'polypeptide(L)'
;GGSTSTSGAEAPNSTGAVPLKEFISWESTNRELESWNMLYTQMASDMNVTTNLWEGLLSFDCYGKVAPAIASSWEHNDDSTVWTFHLRDDVDWVDCNGEVKAHLTSKDFLVGFEWVMNAIKNEANNTSMPTLYIVGAEEYYEKTKDMGAAAADLRYQDMLDAGVGIEAPDDYTLVFTCPSACPYFDTVAAYNSFY
;
A
#
# COMPACT_ATOMS: atom_id res chain seq x y z
N GLY A 1 -15.87 9.86 -22.69
CA GLY A 1 -14.59 10.38 -23.11
C GLY A 1 -13.62 10.12 -21.97
N GLY A 2 -12.79 9.08 -22.10
CA GLY A 2 -11.82 8.70 -21.10
C GLY A 2 -10.83 9.84 -20.87
N SER A 3 -10.66 10.24 -19.63
CA SER A 3 -9.62 11.19 -19.25
C SER A 3 -8.35 10.40 -18.96
N THR A 4 -7.55 10.18 -19.99
CA THR A 4 -6.16 9.76 -19.82
C THR A 4 -5.37 10.97 -19.36
N SER A 5 -5.05 11.08 -18.07
CA SER A 5 -4.06 12.02 -17.60
C SER A 5 -2.68 11.38 -17.67
N THR A 6 -2.07 11.44 -18.86
CA THR A 6 -0.62 11.33 -18.97
C THR A 6 -0.01 12.67 -18.60
N SER A 7 0.50 12.79 -17.41
CA SER A 7 1.53 13.78 -17.14
C SER A 7 2.59 13.11 -16.28
N GLY A 8 3.71 12.78 -16.90
CA GLY A 8 4.93 12.61 -16.17
C GLY A 8 5.24 13.92 -15.44
N ALA A 9 4.81 14.05 -14.22
CA ALA A 9 5.28 15.11 -13.35
C ALA A 9 6.68 14.69 -12.90
N GLU A 10 7.69 15.32 -13.48
CA GLU A 10 9.02 15.36 -12.85
C GLU A 10 8.84 15.74 -11.38
N ALA A 11 9.50 15.01 -10.49
CA ALA A 11 9.50 15.33 -9.07
C ALA A 11 9.89 16.81 -8.87
N PRO A 12 9.20 17.57 -8.01
CA PRO A 12 9.36 19.01 -7.91
C PRO A 12 10.60 19.42 -7.10
N ASN A 13 11.78 18.97 -7.45
CA ASN A 13 12.98 19.30 -6.66
C ASN A 13 14.25 19.56 -7.44
N SER A 14 14.17 20.07 -8.63
CA SER A 14 15.37 20.54 -9.32
C SER A 14 15.59 22.04 -9.28
N THR A 15 15.02 22.75 -8.32
CA THR A 15 15.21 24.19 -8.16
C THR A 15 16.44 24.55 -7.34
N GLY A 16 17.58 23.87 -7.54
CA GLY A 16 18.86 24.30 -6.94
C GLY A 16 18.89 24.38 -5.40
N ALA A 17 17.93 23.79 -4.72
CA ALA A 17 17.90 23.71 -3.27
C ALA A 17 19.09 22.87 -2.78
N VAL A 18 19.90 23.43 -1.88
CA VAL A 18 20.98 22.70 -1.22
C VAL A 18 20.36 21.57 -0.42
N PRO A 19 20.78 20.31 -0.59
CA PRO A 19 20.24 19.20 0.21
C PRO A 19 20.42 19.52 1.70
N LEU A 20 19.36 19.46 2.46
CA LEU A 20 19.43 19.57 3.92
C LEU A 20 20.21 18.37 4.45
N LYS A 21 21.21 18.63 5.29
CA LYS A 21 21.94 17.57 5.98
C LYS A 21 21.16 16.95 7.11
N GLU A 22 20.17 17.67 7.59
CA GLU A 22 19.33 17.29 8.73
C GLU A 22 17.96 17.89 8.53
N PHE A 23 16.93 17.10 8.78
CA PHE A 23 15.54 17.53 8.84
C PHE A 23 15.04 17.29 10.25
N ILE A 24 14.59 18.37 10.92
CA ILE A 24 14.04 18.29 12.27
C ILE A 24 12.55 18.60 12.19
N SER A 25 11.73 17.64 12.55
CA SER A 25 10.29 17.79 12.75
C SER A 25 9.96 17.66 14.22
N TRP A 26 9.10 18.54 14.72
CA TRP A 26 8.62 18.49 16.08
C TRP A 26 7.22 17.89 16.10
N GLU A 27 7.12 16.73 16.74
CA GLU A 27 5.84 16.07 16.98
C GLU A 27 5.40 16.31 18.43
N SER A 28 4.16 16.79 18.60
CA SER A 28 3.55 16.90 19.92
C SER A 28 2.79 15.63 20.21
N THR A 29 3.49 14.64 20.76
CA THR A 29 2.89 13.38 21.22
C THR A 29 3.22 13.18 22.69
N ASN A 30 2.31 12.58 23.44
CA ASN A 30 2.53 12.16 24.82
C ASN A 30 2.89 10.67 24.93
N ARG A 31 3.22 10.05 23.80
CA ARG A 31 3.56 8.62 23.70
C ARG A 31 4.87 8.42 22.96
N GLU A 32 5.58 7.37 23.33
CA GLU A 32 6.65 6.80 22.53
C GLU A 32 6.06 6.07 21.31
N LEU A 33 6.88 5.79 20.30
CA LEU A 33 6.48 4.99 19.15
C LEU A 33 6.14 3.57 19.62
N GLU A 34 4.99 3.06 19.23
CA GLU A 34 4.53 1.72 19.59
C GLU A 34 5.03 0.69 18.58
N SER A 35 5.08 1.04 17.30
CA SER A 35 5.51 0.15 16.23
C SER A 35 6.15 0.86 15.06
N TRP A 36 7.22 0.25 14.53
CA TRP A 36 7.81 0.63 13.26
C TRP A 36 7.14 -0.07 12.06
N ASN A 37 6.22 -1.00 12.31
CA ASN A 37 5.49 -1.69 11.27
C ASN A 37 4.26 -0.87 10.87
N MET A 38 4.35 -0.25 9.70
CA MET A 38 3.29 0.61 9.14
C MET A 38 2.00 -0.18 8.81
N LEU A 39 2.12 -1.44 8.47
CA LEU A 39 0.98 -2.31 8.19
C LEU A 39 0.22 -2.72 9.46
N TYR A 40 0.86 -2.58 10.61
CA TYR A 40 0.30 -2.96 11.92
C TYR A 40 -0.24 -1.76 12.69
N THR A 41 0.51 -0.67 12.76
CA THR A 41 0.16 0.46 13.63
C THR A 41 -1.12 1.19 13.20
N GLN A 42 -1.91 1.60 14.19
CA GLN A 42 -3.05 2.50 14.01
C GLN A 42 -2.79 3.87 14.66
N MET A 43 -1.58 4.07 15.21
CA MET A 43 -1.23 5.29 15.91
C MET A 43 -0.75 6.38 14.95
N ALA A 44 -1.41 7.53 14.97
CA ALA A 44 -1.02 8.68 14.15
C ALA A 44 0.43 9.12 14.40
N SER A 45 0.93 9.01 15.64
CA SER A 45 2.32 9.31 15.98
C SER A 45 3.31 8.41 15.24
N ASP A 46 3.00 7.11 15.16
CA ASP A 46 3.84 6.16 14.44
C ASP A 46 3.79 6.44 12.92
N MET A 47 2.57 6.65 12.38
CA MET A 47 2.37 6.96 10.97
C MET A 47 3.12 8.21 10.54
N ASN A 48 3.12 9.28 11.33
CA ASN A 48 3.84 10.51 11.02
C ASN A 48 5.36 10.30 10.87
N VAL A 49 5.92 9.33 11.59
CA VAL A 49 7.34 8.97 11.46
C VAL A 49 7.56 7.99 10.31
N THR A 50 6.77 6.92 10.26
CA THR A 50 6.99 5.82 9.32
C THR A 50 6.68 6.19 7.87
N THR A 51 5.79 7.15 7.60
CA THR A 51 5.55 7.70 6.25
C THR A 51 6.78 8.38 5.63
N ASN A 52 7.83 8.67 6.41
CA ASN A 52 9.10 9.14 5.89
C ASN A 52 10.09 8.01 5.53
N LEU A 53 9.73 6.76 5.84
CA LEU A 53 10.59 5.57 5.63
C LEU A 53 10.09 4.69 4.50
N TRP A 54 8.78 4.72 4.22
CA TRP A 54 8.11 3.85 3.28
C TRP A 54 7.40 4.66 2.21
N GLU A 55 7.34 4.12 1.02
CA GLU A 55 6.55 4.66 -0.07
C GLU A 55 5.45 3.67 -0.42
N GLY A 56 4.22 4.14 -0.52
CA GLY A 56 3.06 3.31 -0.84
C GLY A 56 2.80 3.19 -2.33
N LEU A 57 1.68 2.53 -2.63
CA LEU A 57 1.23 2.37 -4.01
C LEU A 57 0.99 3.74 -4.67
N LEU A 58 0.29 4.62 -3.97
CA LEU A 58 0.08 6.03 -4.33
C LEU A 58 0.38 6.93 -3.13
N SER A 59 0.48 8.23 -3.39
CA SER A 59 0.76 9.24 -2.38
C SER A 59 -0.19 10.43 -2.51
N PHE A 60 -0.08 11.39 -1.61
CA PHE A 60 -0.73 12.70 -1.72
C PHE A 60 0.31 13.78 -1.94
N ASP A 61 0.03 14.70 -2.85
CA ASP A 61 0.85 15.90 -3.01
C ASP A 61 0.60 16.92 -1.86
N CYS A 62 1.34 18.02 -1.87
CA CYS A 62 1.20 19.08 -0.86
C CYS A 62 -0.17 19.80 -0.89
N TYR A 63 -0.99 19.53 -1.87
CA TYR A 63 -2.37 20.05 -2.01
C TYR A 63 -3.44 19.02 -1.64
N GLY A 64 -3.02 17.81 -1.22
CA GLY A 64 -3.92 16.71 -0.91
C GLY A 64 -4.53 16.01 -2.12
N LYS A 65 -3.90 16.14 -3.30
CA LYS A 65 -4.31 15.38 -4.49
C LYS A 65 -3.53 14.09 -4.58
N VAL A 66 -4.20 13.03 -5.03
CA VAL A 66 -3.53 11.75 -5.30
C VAL A 66 -2.46 11.94 -6.36
N ALA A 67 -1.28 11.40 -6.09
CA ALA A 67 -0.08 11.50 -6.90
C ALA A 67 0.57 10.13 -7.07
N PRO A 68 1.33 9.91 -8.16
CA PRO A 68 2.15 8.72 -8.33
C PRO A 68 3.15 8.55 -7.19
N ALA A 69 3.38 7.28 -6.83
CA ALA A 69 4.43 6.87 -5.89
C ALA A 69 5.12 5.62 -6.45
N ILE A 70 4.98 4.44 -5.85
CA ILE A 70 5.46 3.19 -6.45
C ILE A 70 4.68 2.87 -7.73
N ALA A 71 3.37 3.14 -7.77
CA ALA A 71 2.64 3.12 -9.04
C ALA A 71 2.86 4.43 -9.81
N SER A 72 3.38 4.30 -11.03
CA SER A 72 3.61 5.43 -11.94
C SER A 72 2.34 5.92 -12.63
N SER A 73 1.36 5.03 -12.80
CA SER A 73 0.05 5.31 -13.38
C SER A 73 -0.98 4.28 -12.95
N TRP A 74 -2.25 4.65 -13.09
CA TRP A 74 -3.38 3.76 -12.81
C TRP A 74 -4.56 4.10 -13.68
N GLU A 75 -5.46 3.13 -13.83
CA GLU A 75 -6.68 3.25 -14.60
C GLU A 75 -7.77 2.35 -14.01
N HIS A 76 -8.99 2.54 -14.40
CA HIS A 76 -10.11 1.71 -14.00
C HIS A 76 -11.05 1.43 -15.18
N ASN A 77 -11.85 0.38 -15.06
CA ASN A 77 -12.92 0.06 -16.00
C ASN A 77 -14.08 1.09 -15.93
N ASP A 78 -15.01 1.02 -16.87
CA ASP A 78 -16.10 2.01 -17.03
C ASP A 78 -16.96 2.17 -15.77
N ASP A 79 -17.17 1.11 -14.99
CA ASP A 79 -17.99 1.11 -13.78
C ASP A 79 -17.18 1.30 -12.48
N SER A 80 -15.87 1.50 -12.59
CA SER A 80 -14.96 1.71 -11.46
C SER A 80 -14.96 0.56 -10.43
N THR A 81 -15.16 -0.67 -10.90
CA THR A 81 -15.09 -1.88 -10.07
C THR A 81 -13.75 -2.59 -10.16
N VAL A 82 -12.99 -2.37 -11.24
CA VAL A 82 -11.66 -2.96 -11.46
C VAL A 82 -10.66 -1.85 -11.68
N TRP A 83 -9.59 -1.87 -10.88
CA TRP A 83 -8.52 -0.88 -10.92
C TRP A 83 -7.19 -1.55 -11.24
N THR A 84 -6.45 -1.00 -12.18
CA THR A 84 -5.13 -1.47 -12.59
C THR A 84 -4.07 -0.43 -12.27
N PHE A 85 -3.00 -0.84 -11.58
CA PHE A 85 -1.88 0.00 -11.20
C PHE A 85 -0.63 -0.51 -11.92
N HIS A 86 0.11 0.40 -12.56
CA HIS A 86 1.37 0.12 -13.24
C HIS A 86 2.52 0.59 -12.34
N LEU A 87 3.28 -0.34 -11.84
CA LEU A 87 4.38 -0.07 -10.93
C LEU A 87 5.62 0.42 -11.68
N ARG A 88 6.46 1.16 -11.00
CA ARG A 88 7.81 1.50 -11.44
C ARG A 88 8.69 0.25 -11.38
N ASP A 89 9.67 0.19 -12.27
CA ASP A 89 10.67 -0.89 -12.36
C ASP A 89 12.06 -0.49 -11.81
N ASP A 90 12.14 0.66 -11.15
CA ASP A 90 13.37 1.23 -10.61
C ASP A 90 13.37 1.36 -9.08
N VAL A 91 12.49 0.62 -8.39
CA VAL A 91 12.33 0.68 -6.94
C VAL A 91 13.01 -0.51 -6.27
N ASP A 92 13.80 -0.22 -5.26
CA ASP A 92 14.53 -1.23 -4.49
C ASP A 92 14.21 -1.15 -2.99
N TRP A 93 14.20 -2.31 -2.36
CA TRP A 93 14.28 -2.43 -0.92
C TRP A 93 15.72 -2.13 -0.47
N VAL A 94 15.87 -1.15 0.41
CA VAL A 94 17.17 -0.75 0.95
C VAL A 94 17.19 -0.89 2.47
N ASP A 95 18.37 -1.15 3.04
CA ASP A 95 18.54 -1.13 4.48
C ASP A 95 18.87 0.29 5.01
N CYS A 96 19.08 0.39 6.32
CA CYS A 96 19.41 1.67 6.98
C CYS A 96 20.74 2.31 6.52
N ASN A 97 21.58 1.59 5.79
CA ASN A 97 22.83 2.10 5.20
C ASN A 97 22.65 2.50 3.74
N GLY A 98 21.44 2.29 3.16
CA GLY A 98 21.16 2.49 1.75
C GLY A 98 21.62 1.36 0.85
N GLU A 99 21.97 0.20 1.40
CA GLU A 99 22.34 -0.97 0.61
C GLU A 99 21.11 -1.66 0.04
N VAL A 100 21.10 -1.92 -1.26
CA VAL A 100 20.01 -2.67 -1.94
C VAL A 100 19.97 -4.10 -1.43
N LYS A 101 18.80 -4.53 -1.01
CA LYS A 101 18.52 -5.90 -0.51
C LYS A 101 17.71 -6.72 -1.50
N ALA A 102 16.76 -6.13 -2.17
CA ALA A 102 15.94 -6.77 -3.18
C ALA A 102 15.35 -5.72 -4.13
N HIS A 103 14.96 -6.14 -5.32
CA HIS A 103 14.18 -5.34 -6.24
C HIS A 103 12.69 -5.51 -5.91
N LEU A 104 11.93 -4.40 -5.87
CA LEU A 104 10.51 -4.43 -5.57
C LEU A 104 9.71 -4.92 -6.77
N THR A 105 8.74 -5.77 -6.52
CA THR A 105 7.79 -6.29 -7.51
C THR A 105 6.36 -6.29 -6.98
N SER A 106 5.40 -6.54 -7.85
CA SER A 106 3.99 -6.71 -7.49
C SER A 106 3.74 -7.80 -6.43
N LYS A 107 4.62 -8.80 -6.35
CA LYS A 107 4.54 -9.89 -5.36
C LYS A 107 4.79 -9.40 -3.94
N ASP A 108 5.59 -8.35 -3.75
CA ASP A 108 5.81 -7.77 -2.43
C ASP A 108 4.50 -7.21 -1.86
N PHE A 109 3.69 -6.57 -2.70
CA PHE A 109 2.35 -6.13 -2.33
C PHE A 109 1.42 -7.30 -1.98
N LEU A 110 1.45 -8.40 -2.75
CA LEU A 110 0.64 -9.58 -2.43
C LEU A 110 0.99 -10.15 -1.05
N VAL A 111 2.28 -10.18 -0.71
CA VAL A 111 2.75 -10.61 0.62
C VAL A 111 2.26 -9.65 1.71
N GLY A 112 2.37 -8.36 1.49
CA GLY A 112 1.87 -7.34 2.41
C GLY A 112 0.36 -7.43 2.63
N PHE A 113 -0.42 -7.56 1.57
CA PHE A 113 -1.88 -7.70 1.65
C PHE A 113 -2.32 -8.99 2.36
N GLU A 114 -1.66 -10.12 2.07
CA GLU A 114 -1.95 -11.36 2.80
C GLU A 114 -1.68 -11.18 4.30
N TRP A 115 -0.56 -10.55 4.66
CA TRP A 115 -0.24 -10.28 6.05
C TRP A 115 -1.29 -9.38 6.72
N VAL A 116 -1.73 -8.31 6.07
CA VAL A 116 -2.74 -7.36 6.58
C VAL A 116 -4.10 -8.04 6.74
N MET A 117 -4.51 -8.86 5.77
CA MET A 117 -5.83 -9.52 5.78
C MET A 117 -5.85 -10.85 6.53
N ASN A 118 -4.73 -11.30 7.08
CA ASN A 118 -4.63 -12.49 7.91
C ASN A 118 -4.77 -12.08 9.39
N ALA A 119 -5.89 -12.44 10.00
CA ALA A 119 -6.24 -12.06 11.36
C ALA A 119 -5.25 -12.53 12.42
N ILE A 120 -4.49 -13.59 12.14
CA ILE A 120 -3.51 -14.18 13.08
C ILE A 120 -2.14 -13.52 12.92
N LYS A 121 -1.71 -13.20 11.70
CA LYS A 121 -0.39 -12.59 11.43
C LYS A 121 -0.30 -11.17 11.95
N ASN A 122 -1.32 -10.35 11.70
CA ASN A 122 -1.32 -8.95 12.13
C ASN A 122 -2.14 -8.70 13.40
N GLU A 123 -2.56 -9.76 14.09
CA GLU A 123 -3.34 -9.68 15.33
C GLU A 123 -4.64 -8.86 15.16
N ALA A 124 -5.28 -8.94 13.98
CA ALA A 124 -6.49 -8.21 13.64
C ALA A 124 -6.36 -6.68 13.75
N ASN A 125 -5.16 -6.16 13.59
CA ASN A 125 -4.92 -4.73 13.62
C ASN A 125 -5.14 -4.10 12.23
N ASN A 126 -5.13 -2.99 11.89
CA ASN A 126 -5.16 -2.23 10.62
C ASN A 126 -5.73 -2.95 9.37
N THR A 127 -6.89 -3.59 9.46
CA THR A 127 -7.50 -4.39 8.36
C THR A 127 -8.65 -3.70 7.64
N SER A 128 -9.20 -2.63 8.20
CA SER A 128 -10.51 -2.08 7.79
C SER A 128 -10.57 -1.62 6.34
N MET A 129 -9.50 -1.03 5.80
CA MET A 129 -9.53 -0.53 4.42
C MET A 129 -9.50 -1.68 3.39
N PRO A 130 -8.57 -2.65 3.44
CA PRO A 130 -8.61 -3.77 2.51
C PRO A 130 -9.90 -4.58 2.59
N THR A 131 -10.42 -4.86 3.78
CA THR A 131 -11.64 -5.67 3.95
C THR A 131 -12.89 -4.98 3.39
N LEU A 132 -12.95 -3.65 3.41
CA LEU A 132 -14.09 -2.90 2.86
C LEU A 132 -14.05 -2.74 1.34
N TYR A 133 -12.86 -2.66 0.75
CA TYR A 133 -12.70 -2.21 -0.64
C TYR A 133 -12.22 -3.29 -1.60
N ILE A 134 -11.87 -4.48 -1.11
CA ILE A 134 -11.38 -5.59 -1.95
C ILE A 134 -12.34 -6.77 -1.83
N VAL A 135 -12.79 -7.31 -2.98
CA VAL A 135 -13.63 -8.51 -3.03
C VAL A 135 -12.98 -9.66 -2.29
N GLY A 136 -13.74 -10.38 -1.47
CA GLY A 136 -13.27 -11.57 -0.76
C GLY A 136 -12.31 -11.31 0.40
N ALA A 137 -11.93 -10.06 0.66
CA ALA A 137 -10.98 -9.72 1.72
C ALA A 137 -11.57 -9.93 3.13
N GLU A 138 -12.83 -9.57 3.35
CA GLU A 138 -13.52 -9.81 4.61
C GLU A 138 -13.70 -11.31 4.88
N GLU A 139 -14.11 -12.06 3.87
CA GLU A 139 -14.25 -13.52 3.96
C GLU A 139 -12.92 -14.22 4.26
N TYR A 140 -11.83 -13.75 3.65
CA TYR A 140 -10.49 -14.27 3.94
C TYR A 140 -10.07 -13.95 5.38
N TYR A 141 -10.31 -12.74 5.83
CA TYR A 141 -10.03 -12.33 7.20
C TYR A 141 -10.78 -13.21 8.23
N GLU A 142 -12.10 -13.39 8.08
CA GLU A 142 -12.88 -14.22 8.99
C GLU A 142 -12.46 -15.70 8.91
N LYS A 143 -12.16 -16.22 7.72
CA LYS A 143 -11.62 -17.58 7.56
C LYS A 143 -10.30 -17.76 8.34
N THR A 144 -9.37 -16.83 8.23
CA THR A 144 -8.07 -16.92 8.94
C THR A 144 -8.25 -16.80 10.45
N LYS A 145 -9.18 -16.00 10.91
CA LYS A 145 -9.55 -15.88 12.32
C LYS A 145 -10.12 -17.21 12.87
N ASP A 146 -11.01 -17.87 12.14
CA ASP A 146 -11.57 -19.15 12.51
C ASP A 146 -10.55 -20.30 12.50
N MET A 147 -9.56 -20.25 11.62
CA MET A 147 -8.45 -21.21 11.58
C MET A 147 -7.52 -21.10 12.78
N GLY A 148 -7.49 -19.97 13.47
CA GLY A 148 -6.59 -19.71 14.57
C GLY A 148 -5.12 -19.84 14.16
N ALA A 149 -4.28 -20.41 15.04
CA ALA A 149 -2.83 -20.49 14.84
C ALA A 149 -2.39 -21.11 13.50
N ALA A 150 -3.21 -21.97 12.90
CA ALA A 150 -2.91 -22.58 11.59
C ALA A 150 -2.87 -21.54 10.45
N ALA A 151 -3.53 -20.40 10.61
CA ALA A 151 -3.50 -19.35 9.61
C ALA A 151 -2.12 -18.64 9.49
N ALA A 152 -1.25 -18.78 10.48
CA ALA A 152 0.09 -18.19 10.43
C ALA A 152 0.98 -18.79 9.32
N ASP A 153 0.70 -20.00 8.87
CA ASP A 153 1.46 -20.70 7.81
C ASP A 153 0.98 -20.35 6.39
N LEU A 154 -0.17 -19.68 6.26
CA LEU A 154 -0.72 -19.30 4.96
C LEU A 154 0.21 -18.32 4.22
N ARG A 155 0.14 -18.34 2.90
CA ARG A 155 0.90 -17.49 1.99
C ARG A 155 -0.04 -16.70 1.09
N TYR A 156 0.48 -15.69 0.40
CA TYR A 156 -0.33 -14.90 -0.53
C TYR A 156 -1.05 -15.76 -1.58
N GLN A 157 -0.49 -16.92 -1.97
CA GLN A 157 -1.16 -17.81 -2.91
C GLN A 157 -2.45 -18.39 -2.31
N ASP A 158 -2.48 -18.72 -1.02
CA ASP A 158 -3.69 -19.19 -0.33
C ASP A 158 -4.77 -18.11 -0.29
N MET A 159 -4.37 -16.84 -0.19
CA MET A 159 -5.26 -15.69 -0.28
C MET A 159 -5.86 -15.56 -1.69
N LEU A 160 -5.04 -15.68 -2.74
CA LEU A 160 -5.51 -15.63 -4.12
C LEU A 160 -6.43 -16.81 -4.43
N ASP A 161 -6.08 -18.03 -4.00
CA ASP A 161 -6.88 -19.25 -4.17
C ASP A 161 -8.21 -19.17 -3.40
N ALA A 162 -8.29 -18.37 -2.34
CA ALA A 162 -9.53 -18.08 -1.62
C ALA A 162 -10.46 -17.09 -2.35
N GLY A 163 -10.00 -16.51 -3.46
CA GLY A 163 -10.81 -15.61 -4.30
C GLY A 163 -10.77 -14.14 -3.86
N VAL A 164 -9.74 -13.72 -3.13
CA VAL A 164 -9.52 -12.30 -2.86
C VAL A 164 -9.21 -11.57 -4.17
N GLY A 165 -9.87 -10.46 -4.40
CA GLY A 165 -9.85 -9.71 -5.64
C GLY A 165 -8.59 -8.86 -5.84
N ILE A 166 -7.42 -9.51 -5.74
CA ILE A 166 -6.12 -8.91 -6.07
C ILE A 166 -5.42 -9.84 -7.05
N GLU A 167 -4.84 -9.27 -8.11
CA GLU A 167 -4.05 -10.02 -9.09
C GLU A 167 -2.73 -9.30 -9.35
N ALA A 168 -1.68 -10.07 -9.61
CA ALA A 168 -0.39 -9.60 -10.09
C ALA A 168 -0.02 -10.39 -11.37
N PRO A 169 -0.54 -9.96 -12.54
CA PRO A 169 -0.35 -10.68 -13.79
C PRO A 169 1.11 -10.69 -14.27
N ASP A 170 1.89 -9.72 -13.84
CA ASP A 170 3.33 -9.61 -14.04
C ASP A 170 4.00 -8.90 -12.87
N ASP A 171 5.33 -8.73 -12.93
CA ASP A 171 6.11 -8.16 -11.82
C ASP A 171 5.85 -6.66 -11.58
N TYR A 172 5.16 -5.95 -12.49
CA TYR A 172 4.93 -4.51 -12.40
C TYR A 172 3.47 -4.10 -12.59
N THR A 173 2.56 -5.04 -12.47
CA THR A 173 1.11 -4.75 -12.57
C THR A 173 0.37 -5.34 -11.37
N LEU A 174 -0.48 -4.50 -10.75
CA LEU A 174 -1.44 -4.90 -9.73
C LEU A 174 -2.85 -4.60 -10.19
N VAL A 175 -3.77 -5.53 -10.01
CA VAL A 175 -5.18 -5.35 -10.33
C VAL A 175 -6.00 -5.60 -9.07
N PHE A 176 -6.92 -4.67 -8.77
CA PHE A 176 -7.84 -4.78 -7.65
C PHE A 176 -9.27 -4.84 -8.15
N THR A 177 -10.05 -5.73 -7.57
CA THR A 177 -11.50 -5.82 -7.81
C THR A 177 -12.25 -5.38 -6.57
N CYS A 178 -13.05 -4.32 -6.71
CA CYS A 178 -13.90 -3.79 -5.65
C CYS A 178 -15.26 -4.49 -5.60
N PRO A 179 -15.87 -4.65 -4.42
CA PRO A 179 -17.19 -5.29 -4.29
C PRO A 179 -18.33 -4.47 -4.90
N SER A 180 -18.10 -3.19 -5.14
CA SER A 180 -19.03 -2.26 -5.79
C SER A 180 -18.24 -1.14 -6.47
N ALA A 181 -18.92 -0.34 -7.31
CA ALA A 181 -18.30 0.82 -7.95
C ALA A 181 -17.64 1.75 -6.92
N CYS A 182 -16.34 1.97 -7.08
CA CYS A 182 -15.53 2.80 -6.20
C CYS A 182 -14.71 3.81 -7.01
N PRO A 183 -15.30 4.91 -7.50
CA PRO A 183 -14.62 5.88 -8.36
C PRO A 183 -13.52 6.69 -7.64
N TYR A 184 -13.32 6.46 -6.37
CA TYR A 184 -12.31 7.09 -5.51
C TYR A 184 -11.30 6.08 -4.94
N PHE A 185 -11.18 4.89 -5.54
CA PHE A 185 -10.28 3.85 -5.04
C PHE A 185 -8.81 4.26 -5.08
N ASP A 186 -8.41 5.18 -5.96
CA ASP A 186 -7.09 5.80 -5.97
C ASP A 186 -6.77 6.50 -4.63
N THR A 187 -7.75 7.20 -4.06
CA THR A 187 -7.62 7.79 -2.72
C THR A 187 -7.47 6.72 -1.63
N VAL A 188 -8.17 5.59 -1.76
CA VAL A 188 -8.02 4.43 -0.86
C VAL A 188 -6.63 3.82 -1.01
N ALA A 189 -6.14 3.66 -2.24
CA ALA A 189 -4.82 3.09 -2.54
C ALA A 189 -3.64 3.97 -2.09
N ALA A 190 -3.88 5.23 -1.78
CA ALA A 190 -2.91 6.14 -1.17
C ALA A 190 -2.87 6.05 0.37
N TYR A 191 -3.65 5.15 0.97
CA TYR A 191 -3.68 4.93 2.41
C TYR A 191 -2.62 3.92 2.85
N ASN A 192 -2.11 4.06 4.07
CA ASN A 192 -0.99 3.27 4.58
C ASN A 192 -1.19 1.74 4.59
N SER A 193 -2.42 1.25 4.61
CA SER A 193 -2.70 -0.20 4.48
C SER A 193 -2.41 -0.76 3.08
N PHE A 194 -2.07 0.10 2.12
CA PHE A 194 -1.71 -0.23 0.74
C PHE A 194 -0.23 0.06 0.43
N TYR A 195 0.60 0.14 1.46
CA TYR A 195 2.04 0.41 1.33
C TYR A 195 2.82 -0.90 1.19
#